data_cc3ac7c4a7286bdc5d0eb6eef6752db1
#
_entry.id   cc3ac7c4a7286bdc5d0eb6eef6752db1
#
_cell.length_a   1.000
_cell.length_b   1.000
_cell.length_c   1.000
_cell.angle_alpha   90.00
_cell.angle_beta   90.00
_cell.angle_gamma   90.00
#
_symmetry.space_group_name_H-M   'P 1'
#
loop_
_entity.id
_entity.type
_entity.pdbx_description
1 polymer ?
#
loop_
_entity_poly.entity_id
_entity_poly.type
_entity_poly.pdbx_seq_one_letter_code
_entity_poly.pdbx_strand_id
1 'polypeptide(L)'
;MGKTILIVEDEQNIVDILSFNLSREGYDTLEAYDGKTGLQLALEQNPDLILLDLMLPEMNGFDVCRKLREAGSSVPILMLTAREEETDKVLGLELGADDYITKPFSMRELLARVKANIRRMSMVPA
;
A
#
# COMPACT_ATOMS: atom_id res chain seq x y z
N MET A 1 4.44 19.26 -7.32
CA MET A 1 3.28 18.45 -6.99
C MET A 1 3.70 17.07 -6.63
N GLY A 2 3.46 16.71 -5.39
CA GLY A 2 3.85 15.41 -4.88
C GLY A 2 2.90 14.32 -5.34
N LYS A 3 3.40 13.11 -5.34
CA LYS A 3 2.54 11.94 -5.50
C LYS A 3 1.80 11.69 -4.21
N THR A 4 0.63 11.07 -4.30
CA THR A 4 -0.21 10.77 -3.15
C THR A 4 -0.13 9.29 -2.81
N ILE A 5 0.11 8.99 -1.55
CA ILE A 5 0.20 7.63 -1.05
C ILE A 5 -0.92 7.39 -0.04
N LEU A 6 -1.70 6.35 -0.27
CA LEU A 6 -2.75 5.93 0.68
C LEU A 6 -2.15 4.90 1.62
N ILE A 7 -2.25 5.18 2.92
CA ILE A 7 -1.79 4.27 3.97
C ILE A 7 -3.01 3.59 4.56
N VAL A 8 -3.09 2.27 4.46
CA VAL A 8 -4.20 1.48 5.02
C VAL A 8 -3.63 0.59 6.11
N GLU A 9 -3.77 1.02 7.35
CA GLU A 9 -3.12 0.41 8.51
C GLU A 9 -3.93 0.79 9.76
N ASP A 10 -4.25 -0.18 10.62
CA ASP A 10 -5.08 0.08 11.79
C ASP A 10 -4.30 0.53 13.03
N GLU A 11 -2.98 0.38 13.04
CA GLU A 11 -2.16 0.82 14.17
C GLU A 11 -1.75 2.27 13.99
N GLN A 12 -2.27 3.14 14.86
CA GLN A 12 -2.04 4.59 14.75
C GLN A 12 -0.55 4.94 14.76
N ASN A 13 0.23 4.27 15.61
CA ASN A 13 1.67 4.56 15.69
C ASN A 13 2.38 4.31 14.36
N ILE A 14 1.99 3.25 13.67
CA ILE A 14 2.60 2.92 12.37
C ILE A 14 2.17 3.95 11.33
N VAL A 15 0.89 4.31 11.33
CA VAL A 15 0.39 5.34 10.41
C VAL A 15 1.15 6.64 10.60
N ASP A 16 1.33 7.06 11.85
CA ASP A 16 2.02 8.32 12.16
C ASP A 16 3.47 8.30 11.66
N ILE A 17 4.18 7.20 11.89
CA ILE A 17 5.57 7.08 11.45
C ILE A 17 5.66 7.08 9.92
N LEU A 18 4.78 6.34 9.26
CA LEU A 18 4.77 6.29 7.81
C LEU A 18 4.43 7.67 7.22
N SER A 19 3.39 8.29 7.74
CA SER A 19 2.96 9.60 7.26
C SER A 19 4.06 10.64 7.41
N PHE A 20 4.72 10.66 8.56
CA PHE A 20 5.82 11.59 8.82
C PHE A 20 6.95 11.41 7.81
N ASN A 21 7.40 10.16 7.64
CA ASN A 21 8.54 9.88 6.76
C ASN A 21 8.22 10.11 5.29
N LEU A 22 7.01 9.73 4.86
CA LEU A 22 6.59 9.94 3.49
C LEU A 22 6.45 11.42 3.18
N SER A 23 5.91 12.20 4.11
CA SER A 23 5.78 13.65 3.94
C SER A 23 7.15 14.31 3.80
N ARG A 24 8.13 13.84 4.53
CA ARG A 24 9.50 14.38 4.41
C ARG A 24 10.11 14.10 3.05
N GLU A 25 9.65 13.04 2.36
CA GLU A 25 10.12 12.72 1.02
C GLU A 25 9.35 13.46 -0.07
N GLY A 26 8.39 14.30 0.33
CA GLY A 26 7.61 15.09 -0.62
C GLY A 26 6.31 14.46 -1.07
N TYR A 27 5.89 13.35 -0.45
CA TYR A 27 4.63 12.72 -0.79
C TYR A 27 3.48 13.32 0.03
N ASP A 28 2.31 13.39 -0.57
CA ASP A 28 1.08 13.65 0.16
C ASP A 28 0.54 12.31 0.65
N THR A 29 -0.09 12.28 1.81
CA THR A 29 -0.60 11.04 2.37
C THR A 29 -2.10 11.11 2.63
N LEU A 30 -2.76 9.97 2.41
CA LEU A 30 -4.13 9.72 2.81
C LEU A 30 -4.08 8.54 3.78
N GLU A 31 -5.00 8.50 4.73
CA GLU A 31 -4.96 7.50 5.79
C GLU A 31 -6.30 6.81 5.94
N ALA A 32 -6.27 5.47 6.06
CA ALA A 32 -7.44 4.67 6.35
C ALA A 32 -7.03 3.64 7.40
N TYR A 33 -7.93 3.39 8.34
CA TYR A 33 -7.63 2.52 9.48
C TYR A 33 -8.33 1.16 9.42
N ASP A 34 -9.03 0.90 8.33
CA ASP A 34 -9.67 -0.38 8.05
C ASP A 34 -9.71 -0.61 6.54
N GLY A 35 -9.94 -1.86 6.15
CA GLY A 35 -9.90 -2.22 4.74
C GLY A 35 -11.02 -1.62 3.92
N LYS A 36 -12.21 -1.50 4.49
CA LYS A 36 -13.37 -0.96 3.78
C LYS A 36 -13.15 0.51 3.42
N THR A 37 -12.72 1.31 4.39
CA THR A 37 -12.40 2.72 4.16
C THR A 37 -11.24 2.85 3.18
N GLY A 38 -10.24 1.99 3.31
CA GLY A 38 -9.09 1.98 2.40
C GLY A 38 -9.52 1.74 0.97
N LEU A 39 -10.37 0.76 0.74
CA LEU A 39 -10.89 0.46 -0.60
C LEU A 39 -11.65 1.66 -1.16
N GLN A 40 -12.51 2.25 -0.34
CA GLN A 40 -13.30 3.40 -0.77
C GLN A 40 -12.43 4.57 -1.17
N LEU A 41 -11.43 4.92 -0.34
CA LEU A 41 -10.52 6.02 -0.64
C LEU A 41 -9.69 5.73 -1.89
N ALA A 42 -9.26 4.48 -2.07
CA ALA A 42 -8.48 4.11 -3.24
C ALA A 42 -9.27 4.32 -4.53
N LEU A 43 -10.55 3.98 -4.50
CA LEU A 43 -11.39 4.14 -5.68
C LEU A 43 -11.78 5.59 -5.94
N GLU A 44 -11.98 6.39 -4.88
CA GLU A 44 -12.42 7.77 -5.00
C GLU A 44 -11.28 8.75 -5.26
N GLN A 45 -10.14 8.55 -4.62
CA GLN A 45 -9.04 9.52 -4.62
C GLN A 45 -7.92 9.19 -5.60
N ASN A 46 -7.91 8.00 -6.18
CA ASN A 46 -6.91 7.56 -7.15
C ASN A 46 -5.47 7.86 -6.69
N PRO A 47 -5.03 7.30 -5.55
CA PRO A 47 -3.66 7.53 -5.10
C PRO A 47 -2.64 6.94 -6.06
N ASP A 48 -1.41 7.40 -5.95
CA ASP A 48 -0.33 6.93 -6.82
C ASP A 48 0.27 5.62 -6.34
N LEU A 49 0.06 5.28 -5.07
CA LEU A 49 0.51 4.03 -4.48
C LEU A 49 -0.27 3.78 -3.20
N ILE A 50 -0.47 2.51 -2.88
CA ILE A 50 -1.15 2.12 -1.64
C ILE A 50 -0.18 1.28 -0.79
N LEU A 51 0.01 1.69 0.47
CA LEU A 51 0.65 0.87 1.48
C LEU A 51 -0.48 0.17 2.22
N LEU A 52 -0.53 -1.14 2.16
CA LEU A 52 -1.69 -1.91 2.58
C LEU A 52 -1.29 -3.01 3.56
N ASP A 53 -1.73 -2.88 4.81
CA ASP A 53 -1.53 -3.94 5.80
C ASP A 53 -2.43 -5.12 5.46
N LEU A 54 -1.92 -6.32 5.70
CA LEU A 54 -2.66 -7.54 5.46
C LEU A 54 -3.76 -7.75 6.50
N MET A 55 -3.44 -7.52 7.78
CA MET A 55 -4.34 -7.80 8.90
C MET A 55 -5.11 -6.56 9.30
N LEU A 56 -6.26 -6.36 8.66
CA LEU A 56 -7.09 -5.18 8.89
C LEU A 56 -8.48 -5.56 9.39
N PRO A 57 -9.11 -4.70 10.21
CA PRO A 57 -10.52 -4.88 10.52
C PRO A 57 -11.39 -4.56 9.30
N GLU A 58 -12.62 -5.01 9.33
CA GLU A 58 -13.66 -4.83 8.32
C GLU A 58 -13.40 -5.61 7.02
N MET A 59 -12.19 -5.50 6.47
CA MET A 59 -11.84 -6.19 5.23
C MET A 59 -10.32 -6.32 5.21
N ASN A 60 -9.81 -7.55 5.10
CA ASN A 60 -8.36 -7.76 5.13
C ASN A 60 -7.68 -7.27 3.84
N GLY A 61 -6.35 -7.17 3.89
CA GLY A 61 -5.59 -6.61 2.78
C GLY A 61 -5.69 -7.41 1.49
N PHE A 62 -5.83 -8.74 1.58
CA PHE A 62 -6.00 -9.56 0.38
C PHE A 62 -7.29 -9.21 -0.34
N ASP A 63 -8.38 -9.03 0.41
CA ASP A 63 -9.67 -8.69 -0.17
C ASP A 63 -9.67 -7.30 -0.79
N VAL A 64 -9.01 -6.34 -0.13
CA VAL A 64 -8.88 -4.99 -0.67
C VAL A 64 -8.15 -5.04 -2.02
N CYS A 65 -7.02 -5.74 -2.07
CA CYS A 65 -6.23 -5.88 -3.29
C CYS A 65 -7.05 -6.51 -4.42
N ARG A 66 -7.71 -7.62 -4.13
CA ARG A 66 -8.53 -8.32 -5.12
C ARG A 66 -9.64 -7.41 -5.66
N LYS A 67 -10.35 -6.72 -4.77
CA LYS A 67 -11.46 -5.86 -5.20
C LYS A 67 -10.97 -4.67 -6.03
N LEU A 68 -9.80 -4.12 -5.72
CA LEU A 68 -9.22 -3.06 -6.53
C LEU A 68 -8.92 -3.55 -7.94
N ARG A 69 -8.33 -4.72 -8.06
CA ARG A 69 -8.02 -5.28 -9.39
C ARG A 69 -9.28 -5.63 -10.15
N GLU A 70 -10.30 -6.15 -9.48
CA GLU A 70 -11.60 -6.43 -10.11
C GLU A 70 -12.27 -5.16 -10.61
N ALA A 71 -12.06 -4.04 -9.93
CA ALA A 71 -12.59 -2.75 -10.32
C ALA A 71 -11.80 -2.09 -11.46
N GLY A 72 -10.74 -2.73 -11.92
CA GLY A 72 -9.93 -2.22 -13.03
C GLY A 72 -8.80 -1.31 -12.61
N SER A 73 -8.57 -1.14 -11.31
CA SER A 73 -7.47 -0.31 -10.83
C SER A 73 -6.13 -1.02 -11.01
N SER A 74 -5.14 -0.31 -11.53
CA SER A 74 -3.78 -0.82 -11.66
C SER A 74 -2.82 -0.11 -10.70
N VAL A 75 -3.36 0.56 -9.68
CA VAL A 75 -2.54 1.29 -8.73
C VAL A 75 -1.51 0.36 -8.07
N PRO A 76 -0.25 0.80 -7.92
CA PRO A 76 0.76 -0.02 -7.25
C PRO A 76 0.36 -0.28 -5.79
N ILE A 77 0.45 -1.53 -5.38
CA ILE A 77 0.13 -1.94 -4.01
C ILE A 77 1.35 -2.59 -3.40
N LEU A 78 1.81 -2.00 -2.30
CA LEU A 78 2.90 -2.53 -1.49
C LEU A 78 2.28 -3.08 -0.20
N MET A 79 2.30 -4.40 -0.05
CA MET A 79 1.73 -5.06 1.13
C MET A 79 2.68 -4.95 2.32
N LEU A 80 2.13 -4.57 3.48
CA LEU A 80 2.86 -4.52 4.74
C LEU A 80 2.25 -5.56 5.68
N THR A 81 3.07 -6.43 6.25
CA THR A 81 2.52 -7.46 7.13
C THR A 81 3.57 -8.05 8.05
N ALA A 82 3.13 -8.55 9.21
CA ALA A 82 3.98 -9.32 10.10
C ALA A 82 4.11 -10.78 9.64
N ARG A 83 3.35 -11.19 8.63
CA ARG A 83 3.33 -12.57 8.16
C ARG A 83 4.44 -12.81 7.16
N GLU A 84 5.29 -13.76 7.47
CA GLU A 84 6.46 -14.08 6.65
C GLU A 84 6.29 -15.36 5.84
N GLU A 85 5.17 -16.04 5.97
CA GLU A 85 4.97 -17.30 5.28
C GLU A 85 4.95 -17.10 3.77
N GLU A 86 5.67 -17.96 3.09
CA GLU A 86 5.78 -17.89 1.64
C GLU A 86 4.42 -17.97 0.95
N THR A 87 3.52 -18.81 1.48
CA THR A 87 2.18 -18.94 0.93
C THR A 87 1.42 -17.61 0.93
N ASP A 88 1.57 -16.82 1.98
CA ASP A 88 0.90 -15.53 2.07
C ASP A 88 1.47 -14.53 1.07
N LYS A 89 2.78 -14.55 0.87
CA LYS A 89 3.45 -13.68 -0.10
C LYS A 89 3.03 -14.04 -1.52
N VAL A 90 2.99 -15.32 -1.82
CA VAL A 90 2.58 -15.80 -3.15
C VAL A 90 1.12 -15.42 -3.40
N LEU A 91 0.24 -15.62 -2.43
CA LEU A 91 -1.17 -15.26 -2.56
C LEU A 91 -1.34 -13.77 -2.81
N GLY A 92 -0.60 -12.92 -2.08
CA GLY A 92 -0.67 -11.48 -2.27
C GLY A 92 -0.27 -11.08 -3.69
N LEU A 93 0.81 -11.64 -4.20
CA LEU A 93 1.27 -11.36 -5.55
C LEU A 93 0.29 -11.86 -6.60
N GLU A 94 -0.29 -13.06 -6.39
CA GLU A 94 -1.29 -13.60 -7.31
C GLU A 94 -2.56 -12.76 -7.35
N LEU A 95 -2.91 -12.12 -6.23
CA LEU A 95 -4.08 -11.25 -6.18
C LEU A 95 -3.80 -9.85 -6.72
N GLY A 96 -2.56 -9.58 -7.13
CA GLY A 96 -2.22 -8.35 -7.82
C GLY A 96 -1.41 -7.34 -7.04
N ALA A 97 -0.83 -7.72 -5.89
CA ALA A 97 0.10 -6.85 -5.19
C ALA A 97 1.40 -6.73 -5.99
N ASP A 98 2.01 -5.57 -5.96
CA ASP A 98 3.23 -5.31 -6.74
C ASP A 98 4.50 -5.58 -5.94
N ASP A 99 4.40 -5.53 -4.63
CA ASP A 99 5.55 -5.71 -3.77
C ASP A 99 5.07 -6.09 -2.37
N TYR A 100 6.00 -6.49 -1.53
CA TYR A 100 5.68 -7.06 -0.24
C TYR A 100 6.80 -6.74 0.75
N ILE A 101 6.47 -6.22 1.90
CA ILE A 101 7.47 -5.93 2.92
C ILE A 101 6.98 -6.46 4.28
N THR A 102 7.88 -7.08 5.03
CA THR A 102 7.56 -7.74 6.29
C THR A 102 7.87 -6.83 7.48
N LYS A 103 6.97 -6.79 8.46
CA LYS A 103 7.19 -6.09 9.72
C LYS A 103 8.02 -6.98 10.66
N PRO A 104 8.92 -6.42 11.43
CA PRO A 104 9.33 -5.02 11.41
C PRO A 104 10.16 -4.70 10.17
N PHE A 105 9.94 -3.55 9.59
CA PHE A 105 10.66 -3.14 8.39
C PHE A 105 11.58 -1.97 8.68
N SER A 106 12.60 -1.84 7.83
CA SER A 106 13.45 -0.66 7.83
C SER A 106 12.72 0.47 7.09
N MET A 107 12.65 1.65 7.67
CA MET A 107 12.03 2.80 7.00
C MET A 107 12.78 3.11 5.71
N ARG A 108 14.10 2.97 5.73
CA ARG A 108 14.93 3.17 4.54
C ARG A 108 14.54 2.22 3.41
N GLU A 109 14.33 0.95 3.76
CA GLU A 109 13.90 -0.05 2.77
C GLU A 109 12.51 0.28 2.24
N LEU A 110 11.60 0.63 3.13
CA LEU A 110 10.23 0.96 2.73
C LEU A 110 10.21 2.14 1.76
N LEU A 111 10.93 3.21 2.08
CA LEU A 111 10.97 4.38 1.23
C LEU A 111 11.59 4.07 -0.13
N ALA A 112 12.61 3.21 -0.15
CA ALA A 112 13.23 2.80 -1.42
C ALA A 112 12.25 2.02 -2.28
N ARG A 113 11.46 1.12 -1.68
CA ARG A 113 10.47 0.33 -2.42
C ARG A 113 9.30 1.21 -2.92
N VAL A 114 8.87 2.17 -2.10
CA VAL A 114 7.84 3.13 -2.52
C VAL A 114 8.32 3.87 -3.77
N LYS A 115 9.52 4.41 -3.71
CA LYS A 115 10.09 5.17 -4.84
C LYS A 115 10.21 4.29 -6.08
N ALA A 116 10.68 3.05 -5.91
CA ALA A 116 10.86 2.13 -7.03
C ALA A 116 9.52 1.78 -7.69
N ASN A 117 8.48 1.54 -6.89
CA ASN A 117 7.17 1.20 -7.43
C ASN A 117 6.52 2.37 -8.16
N ILE A 118 6.65 3.57 -7.63
CA ILE A 118 6.13 4.77 -8.30
C ILE A 118 6.89 5.02 -9.61
N ARG A 119 8.21 4.90 -9.59
CA ARG A 119 9.04 5.09 -10.78
C ARG A 119 8.67 4.08 -11.87
N ARG A 120 8.45 2.82 -11.47
CA ARG A 120 8.08 1.77 -12.43
C ARG A 120 6.79 2.10 -13.15
N MET A 121 5.80 2.65 -12.45
CA MET A 121 4.55 3.06 -13.07
C MET A 121 4.76 4.20 -14.07
N SER A 122 5.66 5.13 -13.76
CA SER A 122 5.98 6.24 -14.66
C SER A 122 6.69 5.78 -15.93
N MET A 123 7.30 4.59 -15.90
CA MET A 123 8.06 4.04 -17.03
C MET A 123 7.24 3.13 -17.92
N VAL A 124 6.00 2.85 -17.57
CA VAL A 124 5.13 2.01 -18.38
C VAL A 124 4.74 2.76 -19.64
N PRO A 125 4.95 2.20 -20.83
CA PRO A 125 4.57 2.86 -22.07
C PRO A 125 3.07 3.12 -22.14
N ALA A 126 2.73 4.22 -22.73
CA ALA A 126 1.32 4.58 -22.92
C ALA A 126 0.65 3.68 -23.95
#